data_d555542b9558167ba6b15eed2c11a247
#
_entry.id   d555542b9558167ba6b15eed2c11a247
#
_cell.length_a   1.000
_cell.length_b   1.000
_cell.length_c   1.000
_cell.angle_alpha   90.00
_cell.angle_beta   90.00
_cell.angle_gamma   90.00
#
_symmetry.space_group_name_H-M   'P 1'
#
loop_
_entity.id
_entity.type
_entity.pdbx_description
1 polymer ?
#
loop_
_entity_poly.entity_id
_entity_poly.type
_entity_poly.pdbx_seq_one_letter_code
_entity_poly.pdbx_strand_id
1 'polypeptide(L)'
;KRFGLSEKQKSKTMSKGMQEKLLLSLVMSRDAKLYILDEPMGGVDPATRSSILNFIMENYAEKSTLLVSTHLINDLQSVFTHALFIGHGKVLLNDSVEKITKDGKSIEDIFKEVFSNVW
;
A
#
# COMPACT_ATOMS: atom_id res chain seq x y z
N LYS A 1 -2.92 20.14 8.37
CA LYS A 1 -2.95 18.83 9.03
C LYS A 1 -3.93 17.92 8.33
N ARG A 2 -3.37 17.05 7.50
CA ARG A 2 -4.16 16.28 6.54
C ARG A 2 -5.04 15.20 7.15
N PHE A 3 -4.67 14.72 8.33
CA PHE A 3 -5.39 13.63 8.98
C PHE A 3 -6.07 14.05 10.27
N GLY A 4 -6.23 15.35 10.49
CA GLY A 4 -6.84 15.85 11.72
C GLY A 4 -5.97 15.70 12.95
N LEU A 5 -4.66 15.55 12.77
CA LEU A 5 -3.73 15.44 13.89
C LEU A 5 -3.56 16.79 14.59
N SER A 6 -3.47 16.76 15.92
CA SER A 6 -3.19 17.93 16.73
C SER A 6 -1.69 18.03 17.01
N GLU A 7 -1.14 19.24 16.91
CA GLU A 7 0.26 19.48 17.25
C GLU A 7 0.57 19.20 18.73
N LYS A 8 -0.44 19.32 19.58
CA LYS A 8 -0.30 19.07 21.01
C LYS A 8 -0.44 17.60 21.40
N GLN A 9 -0.89 16.77 20.46
CA GLN A 9 -1.09 15.36 20.73
C GLN A 9 0.23 14.61 20.65
N LYS A 10 0.57 13.89 21.71
CA LYS A 10 1.80 13.10 21.77
C LYS A 10 1.56 11.75 21.10
N SER A 11 2.59 11.21 20.41
CA SER A 11 2.45 9.96 19.68
C SER A 11 2.03 8.78 20.57
N LYS A 12 2.45 8.75 21.83
CA LYS A 12 2.08 7.68 22.77
C LYS A 12 0.59 7.66 23.13
N THR A 13 -0.12 8.79 22.90
CA THR A 13 -1.56 8.87 23.15
C THR A 13 -2.39 8.70 21.89
N MET A 14 -1.74 8.51 20.73
CA MET A 14 -2.42 8.34 19.47
C MET A 14 -2.85 6.90 19.26
N SER A 15 -3.97 6.69 18.55
CA SER A 15 -4.33 5.38 18.06
C SER A 15 -3.29 4.89 17.05
N LYS A 16 -3.30 3.57 16.77
CA LYS A 16 -2.40 3.00 15.78
C LYS A 16 -2.57 3.68 14.42
N GLY A 17 -3.81 3.93 13.98
CA GLY A 17 -4.07 4.61 12.73
C GLY A 17 -3.50 6.01 12.68
N MET A 18 -3.60 6.75 13.78
CA MET A 18 -3.03 8.09 13.88
C MET A 18 -1.50 8.07 13.86
N GLN A 19 -0.89 7.08 14.50
CA GLN A 19 0.56 6.89 14.46
C GLN A 19 1.04 6.61 13.04
N GLU A 20 0.33 5.74 12.31
CA GLU A 20 0.65 5.46 10.91
C GLU A 20 0.53 6.69 10.02
N LYS A 21 -0.51 7.48 10.22
CA LYS A 21 -0.70 8.73 9.47
C LYS A 21 0.45 9.72 9.73
N LEU A 22 0.87 9.84 10.99
CA LEU A 22 1.99 10.71 11.33
C LEU A 22 3.28 10.25 10.65
N LEU A 23 3.58 8.96 10.75
CA LEU A 23 4.77 8.38 10.13
C LEU A 23 4.77 8.59 8.62
N LEU A 24 3.64 8.33 7.97
CA LEU A 24 3.51 8.55 6.53
C LEU A 24 3.69 10.01 6.14
N SER A 25 3.16 10.92 6.95
CA SER A 25 3.33 12.35 6.70
C SER A 25 4.82 12.74 6.68
N LEU A 26 5.60 12.15 7.58
CA LEU A 26 7.05 12.39 7.62
C LEU A 26 7.76 11.79 6.40
N VAL A 27 7.43 10.55 6.05
CA VAL A 27 8.05 9.86 4.93
C VAL A 27 7.70 10.53 3.60
N MET A 28 6.40 10.83 3.39
CA MET A 28 5.92 11.36 2.12
C MET A 28 6.24 12.85 1.94
N SER A 29 6.73 13.53 2.98
CA SER A 29 7.16 14.92 2.86
C SER A 29 8.50 15.06 2.11
N ARG A 30 9.21 13.96 1.92
CA ARG A 30 10.50 13.94 1.23
C ARG A 30 10.29 13.96 -0.29
N ASP A 31 11.16 14.65 -1.00
CA ASP A 31 11.19 14.61 -2.46
C ASP A 31 12.17 13.50 -2.87
N ALA A 32 11.67 12.31 -3.03
CA ALA A 32 12.47 11.11 -3.29
C ALA A 32 12.17 10.53 -4.67
N LYS A 33 13.12 9.80 -5.23
CA LYS A 33 12.92 9.06 -6.48
C LYS A 33 12.25 7.72 -6.25
N LEU A 34 12.37 7.19 -5.04
CA LEU A 34 11.79 5.91 -4.64
C LEU A 34 11.24 6.03 -3.23
N TYR A 35 9.97 5.66 -3.07
CA TYR A 35 9.33 5.52 -1.77
C TYR A 35 9.06 4.05 -1.55
N ILE A 36 9.48 3.52 -0.41
CA ILE A 36 9.25 2.12 -0.03
C ILE A 36 8.43 2.11 1.25
N LEU A 37 7.26 1.51 1.17
CA LEU A 37 6.34 1.39 2.29
C LEU A 37 6.03 -0.08 2.54
N ASP A 38 6.26 -0.53 3.78
CA ASP A 38 6.00 -1.91 4.17
C ASP A 38 4.74 -1.97 5.03
N GLU A 39 3.70 -2.62 4.51
CA GLU A 39 2.39 -2.75 5.17
C GLU A 39 1.87 -1.44 5.77
N PRO A 40 1.79 -0.36 4.97
CA PRO A 40 1.42 0.94 5.55
C PRO A 40 0.01 1.01 6.09
N MET A 41 -0.85 0.08 5.71
CA MET A 41 -2.25 0.04 6.14
C MET A 41 -2.56 -1.09 7.10
N GLY A 42 -1.53 -1.80 7.57
CA GLY A 42 -1.70 -2.95 8.45
C GLY A 42 -2.22 -2.53 9.82
N GLY A 43 -3.22 -3.26 10.31
CA GLY A 43 -3.74 -3.06 11.66
C GLY A 43 -4.64 -1.85 11.84
N VAL A 44 -5.08 -1.19 10.77
CA VAL A 44 -6.02 -0.08 10.85
C VAL A 44 -7.37 -0.47 10.23
N ASP A 45 -8.43 0.23 10.60
CA ASP A 45 -9.78 -0.05 10.12
C ASP A 45 -9.92 0.30 8.62
N PRO A 46 -10.95 -0.23 7.93
CA PRO A 46 -11.13 0.02 6.49
C PRO A 46 -11.26 1.50 6.10
N ALA A 47 -11.92 2.32 6.91
CA ALA A 47 -12.07 3.74 6.61
C ALA A 47 -10.73 4.46 6.70
N THR A 48 -9.94 4.13 7.72
CA THR A 48 -8.61 4.69 7.89
C THR A 48 -7.67 4.22 6.76
N ARG A 49 -7.81 2.97 6.31
CA ARG A 49 -7.01 2.47 5.18
C ARG A 49 -7.24 3.28 3.92
N SER A 50 -8.50 3.60 3.60
CA SER A 50 -8.81 4.42 2.44
C SER A 50 -8.18 5.81 2.54
N SER A 51 -8.23 6.40 3.72
CA SER A 51 -7.63 7.70 3.99
C SER A 51 -6.10 7.66 3.80
N ILE A 52 -5.46 6.62 4.30
CA ILE A 52 -4.01 6.43 4.16
C ILE A 52 -3.64 6.27 2.68
N LEU A 53 -4.36 5.43 1.95
CA LEU A 53 -4.09 5.18 0.55
C LEU A 53 -4.21 6.46 -0.28
N ASN A 54 -5.27 7.23 -0.05
CA ASN A 54 -5.45 8.50 -0.73
C ASN A 54 -4.31 9.47 -0.44
N PHE A 55 -3.87 9.54 0.80
CA PHE A 55 -2.74 10.37 1.17
C PHE A 55 -1.47 9.97 0.43
N ILE A 56 -1.19 8.68 0.37
CA ILE A 56 -0.02 8.17 -0.35
C ILE A 56 -0.08 8.56 -1.83
N MET A 57 -1.23 8.33 -2.47
CA MET A 57 -1.39 8.59 -3.90
C MET A 57 -1.31 10.08 -4.24
N GLU A 58 -1.68 10.95 -3.31
CA GLU A 58 -1.63 12.40 -3.53
C GLU A 58 -0.24 13.00 -3.28
N ASN A 59 0.61 12.32 -2.53
CA ASN A 59 1.81 12.94 -1.98
C ASN A 59 3.14 12.37 -2.45
N TYR A 60 3.17 11.27 -3.21
CA TYR A 60 4.45 10.85 -3.74
C TYR A 60 4.84 11.74 -4.91
N ALA A 61 6.15 11.97 -5.06
CA ALA A 61 6.66 12.90 -6.06
C ALA A 61 6.39 12.40 -7.47
N GLU A 62 5.99 13.30 -8.37
CA GLU A 62 5.82 12.98 -9.79
C GLU A 62 7.13 12.42 -10.35
N LYS A 63 7.03 11.42 -11.22
CA LYS A 63 8.15 10.70 -11.81
C LYS A 63 8.96 9.83 -10.84
N SER A 64 8.49 9.69 -9.61
CA SER A 64 9.11 8.76 -8.67
C SER A 64 8.44 7.39 -8.75
N THR A 65 9.07 6.40 -8.13
CA THR A 65 8.51 5.06 -8.01
C THR A 65 8.00 4.85 -6.59
N LEU A 66 6.82 4.27 -6.49
CA LEU A 66 6.22 3.91 -5.21
C LEU A 66 6.13 2.39 -5.12
N LEU A 67 6.82 1.80 -4.15
CA LEU A 67 6.81 0.37 -3.89
C LEU A 67 6.15 0.12 -2.54
N VAL A 68 5.05 -0.63 -2.56
CA VAL A 68 4.29 -0.94 -1.35
C VAL A 68 4.21 -2.45 -1.18
N SER A 69 4.65 -2.96 -0.04
CA SER A 69 4.41 -4.35 0.31
C SER A 69 3.16 -4.45 1.16
N THR A 70 2.28 -5.40 0.84
CA THR A 70 1.03 -5.58 1.56
C THR A 70 0.38 -6.91 1.22
N HIS A 71 -0.46 -7.40 2.13
CA HIS A 71 -1.38 -8.50 1.86
C HIS A 71 -2.81 -8.01 1.62
N LEU A 72 -3.05 -6.70 1.66
CA LEU A 72 -4.38 -6.09 1.50
C LEU A 72 -4.65 -5.79 0.03
N ILE A 73 -4.79 -6.83 -0.76
CA ILE A 73 -4.78 -6.77 -2.23
C ILE A 73 -5.97 -6.00 -2.80
N ASN A 74 -7.15 -6.20 -2.23
CA ASN A 74 -8.36 -5.58 -2.79
C ASN A 74 -8.33 -4.06 -2.78
N ASP A 75 -7.65 -3.47 -1.79
CA ASP A 75 -7.60 -2.02 -1.67
C ASP A 75 -6.69 -1.37 -2.72
N LEU A 76 -5.83 -2.16 -3.37
CA LEU A 76 -4.76 -1.63 -4.20
C LEU A 76 -4.94 -1.84 -5.69
N GLN A 77 -5.78 -2.78 -6.11
CA GLN A 77 -5.90 -3.13 -7.53
C GLN A 77 -6.26 -1.93 -8.41
N SER A 78 -7.09 -1.04 -7.92
CA SER A 78 -7.57 0.11 -8.72
C SER A 78 -6.57 1.25 -8.80
N VAL A 79 -5.51 1.24 -8.00
CA VAL A 79 -4.58 2.38 -7.91
C VAL A 79 -3.16 2.05 -8.36
N PHE A 80 -2.72 0.81 -8.26
CA PHE A 80 -1.36 0.45 -8.68
C PHE A 80 -1.32 -0.14 -10.08
N THR A 81 -0.20 0.08 -10.76
CA THR A 81 -0.05 -0.29 -12.17
C THR A 81 0.67 -1.62 -12.34
N HIS A 82 1.36 -2.09 -11.31
CA HIS A 82 2.21 -3.28 -11.41
C HIS A 82 2.12 -4.09 -10.12
N ALA A 83 2.17 -5.40 -10.23
CA ALA A 83 2.13 -6.30 -9.08
C ALA A 83 3.27 -7.31 -9.15
N LEU A 84 3.81 -7.62 -7.99
CA LEU A 84 4.87 -8.59 -7.81
C LEU A 84 4.46 -9.54 -6.69
N PHE A 85 4.29 -10.81 -7.00
CA PHE A 85 3.92 -11.83 -6.02
C PHE A 85 5.18 -12.57 -5.57
N ILE A 86 5.45 -12.55 -4.28
CA ILE A 86 6.63 -13.16 -3.68
C ILE A 86 6.20 -14.26 -2.73
N GLY A 87 6.80 -15.43 -2.85
CA GLY A 87 6.55 -16.54 -1.95
C GLY A 87 7.70 -17.54 -1.99
N HIS A 88 7.97 -18.16 -0.85
CA HIS A 88 9.04 -19.17 -0.73
C HIS A 88 10.40 -18.69 -1.23
N GLY A 89 10.70 -17.39 -1.02
CA GLY A 89 11.97 -16.81 -1.47
C GLY A 89 12.08 -16.60 -2.96
N LYS A 90 10.96 -16.67 -3.69
CA LYS A 90 10.97 -16.55 -5.15
C LYS A 90 9.93 -15.53 -5.61
N VAL A 91 10.15 -14.98 -6.80
CA VAL A 91 9.15 -14.18 -7.49
C VAL A 91 8.23 -15.15 -8.23
N LEU A 92 6.96 -15.19 -7.83
CA LEU A 92 5.97 -16.09 -8.41
C LEU A 92 5.23 -15.47 -9.59
N LEU A 93 5.08 -14.17 -9.59
CA LEU A 93 4.44 -13.42 -10.67
C LEU A 93 4.96 -12.00 -10.66
N ASN A 94 5.24 -11.44 -11.82
CA ASN A 94 5.72 -10.08 -11.99
C ASN A 94 5.17 -9.52 -13.29
N ASP A 95 4.12 -8.72 -13.22
CA ASP A 95 3.52 -8.17 -14.43
C ASP A 95 2.66 -6.94 -14.10
N SER A 96 2.22 -6.25 -15.15
CA SER A 96 1.28 -5.15 -15.00
C SER A 96 -0.07 -5.67 -14.50
N VAL A 97 -0.76 -4.84 -13.74
CA VAL A 97 -2.11 -5.17 -13.26
C VAL A 97 -3.04 -5.41 -14.44
N GLU A 98 -2.89 -4.62 -15.50
CA GLU A 98 -3.69 -4.78 -16.72
C GLU A 98 -3.56 -6.18 -17.32
N LYS A 99 -2.35 -6.70 -17.44
CA LYS A 99 -2.12 -8.05 -17.97
C LYS A 99 -2.60 -9.13 -17.04
N ILE A 100 -2.37 -8.96 -15.74
CA ILE A 100 -2.77 -9.96 -14.74
C ILE A 100 -4.29 -10.13 -14.73
N THR A 101 -5.03 -9.04 -14.91
CA THR A 101 -6.50 -9.03 -14.82
C THR A 101 -7.21 -9.08 -16.18
N LYS A 102 -6.49 -9.33 -17.26
CA LYS A 102 -7.04 -9.29 -18.64
C LYS A 102 -8.21 -10.23 -18.88
N ASP A 103 -8.29 -11.33 -18.12
CA ASP A 103 -9.35 -12.33 -18.28
C ASP A 103 -10.55 -12.06 -17.36
N GLY A 104 -10.63 -10.88 -16.78
CA GLY A 104 -11.74 -10.47 -15.92
C GLY A 104 -11.62 -10.90 -14.48
N LYS A 105 -10.53 -11.56 -14.10
CA LYS A 105 -10.28 -11.95 -12.71
C LYS A 105 -9.61 -10.80 -11.96
N SER A 106 -9.92 -10.70 -10.67
CA SER A 106 -9.26 -9.70 -9.81
C SER A 106 -7.83 -10.15 -9.48
N ILE A 107 -7.01 -9.20 -9.03
CA ILE A 107 -5.67 -9.52 -8.52
C ILE A 107 -5.76 -10.52 -7.37
N GLU A 108 -6.77 -10.39 -6.50
CA GLU A 108 -6.96 -11.35 -5.41
C GLU A 108 -7.22 -12.75 -5.92
N ASP A 109 -8.05 -12.90 -6.96
CA ASP A 109 -8.32 -14.21 -7.57
C ASP A 109 -7.04 -14.83 -8.12
N ILE A 110 -6.26 -14.07 -8.83
CA ILE A 110 -4.98 -14.54 -9.39
C ILE A 110 -4.00 -14.90 -8.27
N PHE A 111 -3.95 -14.09 -7.21
CA PHE A 111 -3.12 -14.36 -6.06
C PHE A 111 -3.47 -15.72 -5.44
N LYS A 112 -4.76 -15.98 -5.25
CA LYS A 112 -5.23 -17.27 -4.71
C LYS A 112 -4.84 -18.45 -5.60
N GLU A 113 -4.98 -18.29 -6.91
CA GLU A 113 -4.58 -19.33 -7.87
C GLU A 113 -3.08 -19.63 -7.81
N VAL A 114 -2.27 -18.58 -7.85
CA VAL A 114 -0.81 -18.71 -7.83
C VAL A 114 -0.33 -19.38 -6.54
N PHE A 115 -0.83 -18.93 -5.40
CA PHE A 115 -0.40 -19.46 -4.12
C PHE A 115 -0.99 -20.84 -3.79
N SER A 116 -2.16 -21.18 -4.31
CA SER A 116 -2.72 -22.52 -4.12
C SER A 116 -1.90 -23.60 -4.84
N ASN A 117 -1.22 -23.23 -5.93
CA ASN A 117 -0.37 -24.14 -6.68
C ASN A 117 1.02 -24.30 -6.07
N VAL A 118 1.40 -23.45 -5.11
CA VAL A 118 2.72 -23.43 -4.49
C VAL A 118 2.70 -24.14 -3.13
N TRP A 119 1.57 -24.04 -2.41
CA TRP A 119 1.38 -24.70 -1.11
C TRP A 119 0.90 -26.18 -1.29
#